data_4ebe0fcd4a60151fb72f398562edf55e
#
_entry.id   4ebe0fcd4a60151fb72f398562edf55e
#
_cell.length_a   1.000
_cell.length_b   1.000
_cell.length_c   1.000
_cell.angle_alpha   90.00
_cell.angle_beta   90.00
_cell.angle_gamma   90.00
#
_symmetry.space_group_name_H-M   'P 1'
#
loop_
_entity.id
_entity.type
_entity.pdbx_description
1 polymer ?
#
loop_
_entity_poly.entity_id
_entity_poly.type
_entity_poly.pdbx_seq_one_letter_code
_entity_poly.pdbx_strand_id
1 'polypeptide(L)'
;VQTCALPISKTLLSNPRVLIMDNPFIGLDAKTRDLLHTLLGELTKVTHLQVILILSKSDDIPAFITHVIPVEDRVCGKKMTLQEYLAVRKPIPERMLSEEKEARILNLPYGGDLYHTEHVVDLNKVSIRYGERTILKDLDWTVKCGEKWALSGENGSGKSTLLSLVCADNPQSYACDITLFGRKRGSGESIWEIKKHIGYVSPEMHRAYLKNLPAIDIVASGLHDSVGLYKRPRPEQMAACEWWMDIFGIANLKDRNFLQLSSGEQRLVLLARAFVKDPELLILDEPLHGLDLYNRRLVKDVIETFCRRKDKTMIMVTHYQEELPACITNSLFLKRN
;
A
#
# COMPACT_ATOMS: atom_id res chain seq x y z
N VAL A 1 -9.61 7.28 12.02
CA VAL A 1 -11.05 7.36 12.36
C VAL A 1 -11.55 8.80 12.37
N GLN A 2 -10.77 9.77 12.86
CA GLN A 2 -11.21 11.18 12.89
C GLN A 2 -11.32 11.86 11.52
N THR A 3 -10.60 11.39 10.50
CA THR A 3 -10.52 12.06 9.20
C THR A 3 -11.74 11.84 8.29
N CYS A 4 -12.42 10.70 8.37
CA CYS A 4 -13.61 10.44 7.54
C CYS A 4 -14.93 10.66 8.30
N ALA A 5 -15.00 10.37 9.59
CA ALA A 5 -16.23 10.50 10.37
C ALA A 5 -16.68 11.97 10.53
N LEU A 6 -15.76 12.91 10.73
CA LEU A 6 -16.07 14.33 10.89
C LEU A 6 -16.71 14.96 9.63
N PRO A 7 -16.19 14.75 8.40
CA PRO A 7 -16.83 15.27 7.19
C PRO A 7 -18.23 14.67 6.97
N ILE A 8 -18.39 13.36 7.17
CA ILE A 8 -19.69 12.68 7.01
C ILE A 8 -20.70 13.21 8.01
N SER A 9 -20.35 13.30 9.29
CA SER A 9 -21.22 13.83 10.34
C SER A 9 -21.62 15.28 10.06
N LYS A 10 -20.67 16.13 9.65
CA LYS A 10 -20.93 17.52 9.30
C LYS A 10 -21.90 17.64 8.11
N THR A 11 -21.73 16.81 7.10
CA THR A 11 -22.61 16.78 5.91
C THR A 11 -24.01 16.31 6.28
N LEU A 12 -24.14 15.29 7.14
CA LEU A 12 -25.44 14.78 7.59
C LEU A 12 -26.20 15.80 8.44
N LEU A 13 -25.53 16.66 9.21
CA LEU A 13 -26.15 17.73 9.99
C LEU A 13 -26.88 18.77 9.12
N SER A 14 -26.50 18.92 7.85
CA SER A 14 -27.21 19.79 6.90
C SER A 14 -28.49 19.18 6.32
N ASN A 15 -28.86 17.97 6.75
CA ASN A 15 -30.04 17.21 6.30
C ASN A 15 -30.18 17.15 4.76
N PRO A 16 -29.15 16.63 4.05
CA PRO A 16 -29.15 16.59 2.59
C PRO A 16 -30.20 15.60 2.06
N ARG A 17 -30.73 15.91 0.88
CA ARG A 17 -31.56 14.93 0.15
C ARG A 17 -30.73 13.87 -0.59
N VAL A 18 -29.53 14.23 -0.99
CA VAL A 18 -28.58 13.38 -1.71
C VAL A 18 -27.22 13.45 -1.01
N LEU A 19 -26.66 12.30 -0.69
CA LEU A 19 -25.32 12.15 -0.13
C LEU A 19 -24.43 11.44 -1.16
N ILE A 20 -23.38 12.11 -1.60
CA ILE A 20 -22.39 11.55 -2.56
C ILE A 20 -21.10 11.31 -1.81
N MET A 21 -20.57 10.12 -1.88
CA MET A 21 -19.33 9.74 -1.22
C MET A 21 -18.41 9.01 -2.22
N ASP A 22 -17.16 9.48 -2.29
CA ASP A 22 -16.13 8.85 -3.10
C ASP A 22 -15.25 7.97 -2.21
N ASN A 23 -15.28 6.66 -2.49
CA ASN A 23 -14.51 5.63 -1.79
C ASN A 23 -14.53 5.77 -0.24
N PRO A 24 -15.71 5.86 0.41
CA PRO A 24 -15.82 6.20 1.84
C PRO A 24 -15.26 5.14 2.78
N PHE A 25 -15.04 3.93 2.31
CA PHE A 25 -14.56 2.80 3.12
C PHE A 25 -13.04 2.67 3.14
N ILE A 26 -12.36 3.47 2.34
CA ILE A 26 -10.90 3.43 2.21
C ILE A 26 -10.21 3.87 3.51
N GLY A 27 -9.21 3.09 3.98
CA GLY A 27 -8.46 3.36 5.19
C GLY A 27 -9.24 3.16 6.50
N LEU A 28 -10.43 2.56 6.42
CA LEU A 28 -11.19 2.15 7.61
C LEU A 28 -10.82 0.71 7.97
N ASP A 29 -10.60 0.46 9.26
CA ASP A 29 -10.52 -0.90 9.78
C ASP A 29 -11.88 -1.63 9.62
N ALA A 30 -11.87 -2.96 9.66
CA ALA A 30 -13.06 -3.79 9.41
C ALA A 30 -14.24 -3.37 10.29
N LYS A 31 -14.01 -3.14 11.57
CA LYS A 31 -15.05 -2.76 12.54
C LYS A 31 -15.68 -1.40 12.21
N THR A 32 -14.86 -0.42 11.86
CA THR A 32 -15.34 0.93 11.50
C THR A 32 -16.08 0.91 10.16
N ARG A 33 -15.65 0.09 9.22
CA ARG A 33 -16.31 -0.11 7.92
C ARG A 33 -17.71 -0.71 8.10
N ASP A 34 -17.82 -1.80 8.87
CA ASP A 34 -19.10 -2.46 9.15
C ASP A 34 -20.07 -1.52 9.87
N LEU A 35 -19.55 -0.70 10.80
CA LEU A 35 -20.35 0.32 11.47
C LEU A 35 -20.87 1.37 10.47
N LEU A 36 -20.03 1.83 9.53
CA LEU A 36 -20.44 2.80 8.52
C LEU A 36 -21.46 2.20 7.55
N HIS A 37 -21.31 0.94 7.13
CA HIS A 37 -22.30 0.23 6.31
C HIS A 37 -23.66 0.17 7.02
N THR A 38 -23.67 -0.22 8.29
CA THR A 38 -24.89 -0.29 9.10
C THR A 38 -25.55 1.07 9.25
N LEU A 39 -24.78 2.11 9.59
CA LEU A 39 -25.28 3.47 9.77
C LEU A 39 -25.92 4.01 8.48
N LEU A 40 -25.25 3.86 7.34
CA LEU A 40 -25.78 4.32 6.06
C LEU A 40 -27.05 3.55 5.67
N GLY A 41 -27.07 2.25 5.91
CA GLY A 41 -28.25 1.41 5.67
C GLY A 41 -29.45 1.83 6.51
N GLU A 42 -29.26 2.13 7.79
CA GLU A 42 -30.32 2.62 8.67
C GLU A 42 -30.79 4.03 8.26
N LEU A 43 -29.88 4.92 7.89
CA LEU A 43 -30.23 6.26 7.42
C LEU A 43 -31.11 6.21 6.16
N THR A 44 -30.81 5.33 5.22
CA THR A 44 -31.63 5.18 4.00
C THR A 44 -33.03 4.64 4.27
N LYS A 45 -33.22 3.86 5.35
CA LYS A 45 -34.54 3.33 5.74
C LYS A 45 -35.42 4.37 6.47
N VAL A 46 -34.79 5.16 7.35
CA VAL A 46 -35.50 6.12 8.24
C VAL A 46 -35.73 7.47 7.56
N THR A 47 -34.87 7.83 6.63
CA THR A 47 -34.94 9.12 5.91
C THR A 47 -35.14 8.89 4.41
N HIS A 48 -35.61 9.92 3.68
CA HIS A 48 -35.67 9.88 2.22
C HIS A 48 -34.29 10.20 1.57
N LEU A 49 -33.18 9.90 2.27
CA LEU A 49 -31.83 10.16 1.81
C LEU A 49 -31.47 9.25 0.63
N GLN A 50 -31.11 9.85 -0.49
CA GLN A 50 -30.49 9.13 -1.59
C GLN A 50 -28.98 9.07 -1.38
N VAL A 51 -28.40 7.88 -1.43
CA VAL A 51 -26.96 7.67 -1.27
C VAL A 51 -26.36 7.24 -2.59
N ILE A 52 -25.33 7.96 -3.03
CA ILE A 52 -24.51 7.64 -4.20
C ILE A 52 -23.11 7.35 -3.71
N LEU A 53 -22.65 6.11 -3.92
CA LEU A 53 -21.29 5.67 -3.60
C LEU A 53 -20.50 5.53 -4.89
N ILE A 54 -19.34 6.16 -4.94
CA ILE A 54 -18.33 5.90 -5.96
C ILE A 54 -17.35 4.91 -5.34
N LEU A 55 -17.26 3.71 -5.92
CA LEU A 55 -16.44 2.63 -5.36
C LEU A 55 -15.48 2.10 -6.42
N SER A 56 -14.23 1.97 -6.05
CA SER A 56 -13.21 1.31 -6.86
C SER A 56 -13.18 -0.21 -6.66
N LYS A 57 -13.85 -0.71 -5.61
CA LYS A 57 -13.92 -2.14 -5.25
C LYS A 57 -15.39 -2.58 -5.22
N SER A 58 -15.74 -3.49 -6.11
CA SER A 58 -17.11 -4.02 -6.19
C SER A 58 -17.50 -4.90 -5.00
N ASP A 59 -16.53 -5.45 -4.27
CA ASP A 59 -16.78 -6.25 -3.07
C ASP A 59 -17.14 -5.36 -1.86
N ASP A 60 -16.90 -4.05 -1.94
CA ASP A 60 -17.30 -3.08 -0.92
C ASP A 60 -18.72 -2.50 -1.16
N ILE A 61 -19.50 -3.04 -2.11
CA ILE A 61 -20.88 -2.58 -2.35
C ILE A 61 -21.76 -3.01 -1.17
N PRO A 62 -22.28 -2.06 -0.37
CA PRO A 62 -23.13 -2.40 0.75
C PRO A 62 -24.45 -3.04 0.30
N ALA A 63 -25.00 -3.93 1.12
CA ALA A 63 -26.24 -4.66 0.82
C ALA A 63 -27.47 -3.76 0.64
N PHE A 64 -27.45 -2.53 1.17
CA PHE A 64 -28.56 -1.58 1.01
C PHE A 64 -28.59 -0.88 -0.36
N ILE A 65 -27.54 -1.02 -1.17
CA ILE A 65 -27.48 -0.45 -2.52
C ILE A 65 -28.45 -1.19 -3.44
N THR A 66 -29.29 -0.44 -4.11
CA THR A 66 -30.33 -1.00 -4.98
C THR A 66 -29.91 -1.10 -6.44
N HIS A 67 -29.10 -0.15 -6.92
CA HIS A 67 -28.71 -0.05 -8.32
C HIS A 67 -27.21 0.27 -8.46
N VAL A 68 -26.65 -0.17 -9.57
CA VAL A 68 -25.25 0.06 -9.95
C VAL A 68 -25.20 0.65 -11.36
N ILE A 69 -24.26 1.57 -11.56
CA ILE A 69 -23.85 2.06 -12.87
C ILE A 69 -22.36 1.72 -13.00
N PRO A 70 -21.99 0.70 -13.78
CA PRO A 70 -20.59 0.39 -14.01
C PRO A 70 -19.92 1.51 -14.83
N VAL A 71 -18.69 1.84 -14.50
CA VAL A 71 -17.86 2.78 -15.27
C VAL A 71 -16.60 2.04 -15.70
N GLU A 72 -16.46 1.79 -16.99
CA GLU A 72 -15.32 1.10 -17.61
C GLU A 72 -14.77 1.98 -18.74
N ASP A 73 -13.47 2.05 -18.87
CA ASP A 73 -12.77 2.84 -19.90
C ASP A 73 -13.28 4.31 -20.05
N ARG A 74 -13.63 4.92 -18.90
CA ARG A 74 -14.18 6.29 -18.83
C ARG A 74 -15.59 6.43 -19.45
N VAL A 75 -16.28 5.32 -19.65
CA VAL A 75 -17.65 5.29 -20.18
C VAL A 75 -18.59 4.80 -19.07
N CYS A 76 -19.65 5.55 -18.83
CA CYS A 76 -20.74 5.11 -17.93
C CYS A 76 -21.62 4.09 -18.66
N GLY A 77 -21.76 2.93 -18.06
CA GLY A 77 -22.67 1.89 -18.51
C GLY A 77 -24.13 2.19 -18.19
N LYS A 78 -25.01 1.25 -18.49
CA LYS A 78 -26.44 1.37 -18.17
C LYS A 78 -26.67 1.13 -16.67
N LYS A 79 -27.61 1.89 -16.09
CA LYS A 79 -28.12 1.64 -14.74
C LYS A 79 -28.78 0.26 -14.71
N MET A 80 -28.41 -0.58 -13.76
CA MET A 80 -28.97 -1.91 -13.53
C MET A 80 -29.16 -2.17 -12.04
N THR A 81 -29.92 -3.16 -11.68
CA THR A 81 -30.05 -3.59 -10.28
C THR A 81 -28.75 -4.22 -9.80
N LEU A 82 -28.54 -4.24 -8.48
CA LEU A 82 -27.37 -4.90 -7.90
C LEU A 82 -27.30 -6.39 -8.30
N GLN A 83 -28.47 -7.07 -8.35
CA GLN A 83 -28.52 -8.49 -8.74
C GLN A 83 -28.11 -8.69 -10.21
N GLU A 84 -28.61 -7.87 -11.13
CA GLU A 84 -28.20 -7.90 -12.53
C GLU A 84 -26.70 -7.63 -12.69
N TYR A 85 -26.16 -6.63 -11.96
CA TYR A 85 -24.74 -6.33 -11.97
C TYR A 85 -23.89 -7.52 -11.53
N LEU A 86 -24.25 -8.15 -10.42
CA LEU A 86 -23.51 -9.33 -9.90
C LEU A 86 -23.59 -10.53 -10.85
N ALA A 87 -24.69 -10.68 -11.61
CA ALA A 87 -24.86 -11.75 -12.58
C ALA A 87 -24.04 -11.54 -13.87
N VAL A 88 -23.85 -10.29 -14.29
CA VAL A 88 -23.14 -9.94 -15.55
C VAL A 88 -21.66 -9.65 -15.32
N ARG A 89 -21.24 -9.51 -14.07
CA ARG A 89 -19.85 -9.19 -13.70
C ARG A 89 -18.91 -10.25 -14.26
N LYS A 90 -17.98 -9.81 -15.09
CA LYS A 90 -16.92 -10.70 -15.62
C LYS A 90 -16.08 -11.22 -14.47
N PRO A 91 -15.80 -12.52 -14.39
CA PRO A 91 -14.86 -13.04 -13.40
C PRO A 91 -13.48 -12.42 -13.65
N ILE A 92 -12.84 -11.98 -12.58
CA ILE A 92 -11.45 -11.54 -12.66
C ILE A 92 -10.61 -12.77 -12.95
N PRO A 93 -9.68 -12.73 -13.92
CA PRO A 93 -8.78 -13.84 -14.16
C PRO A 93 -8.07 -14.26 -12.85
N GLU A 94 -7.93 -15.56 -12.64
CA GLU A 94 -7.21 -16.07 -11.45
C GLU A 94 -5.78 -15.54 -11.40
N ARG A 95 -5.20 -15.22 -12.55
CA ARG A 95 -3.84 -14.73 -12.69
C ARG A 95 -3.75 -13.65 -13.77
N MET A 96 -3.10 -12.56 -13.44
CA MET A 96 -2.88 -11.41 -14.34
C MET A 96 -1.44 -11.34 -14.85
N LEU A 97 -0.48 -11.86 -14.09
CA LEU A 97 0.92 -11.88 -14.47
C LEU A 97 1.19 -13.04 -15.43
N SER A 98 1.78 -12.75 -16.60
CA SER A 98 2.15 -13.79 -17.55
C SER A 98 3.30 -14.65 -17.03
N GLU A 99 3.37 -15.91 -17.47
CA GLU A 99 4.44 -16.85 -17.07
C GLU A 99 5.84 -16.31 -17.39
N GLU A 100 5.99 -15.62 -18.52
CA GLU A 100 7.26 -15.02 -18.93
C GLU A 100 7.69 -13.92 -17.94
N LYS A 101 6.76 -13.02 -17.57
CA LYS A 101 7.02 -11.95 -16.59
C LYS A 101 7.32 -12.53 -15.22
N GLU A 102 6.59 -13.57 -14.83
CA GLU A 102 6.84 -14.28 -13.58
C GLU A 102 8.24 -14.92 -13.55
N ALA A 103 8.58 -15.69 -14.59
CA ALA A 103 9.91 -16.32 -14.69
C ALA A 103 11.03 -15.28 -14.62
N ARG A 104 10.83 -14.12 -15.25
CA ARG A 104 11.80 -13.03 -15.22
C ARG A 104 11.95 -12.41 -13.83
N ILE A 105 10.86 -12.20 -13.08
CA ILE A 105 10.94 -11.72 -11.68
C ILE A 105 11.70 -12.71 -10.81
N LEU A 106 11.41 -14.00 -10.95
CA LEU A 106 12.06 -15.06 -10.17
C LEU A 106 13.57 -15.16 -10.44
N ASN A 107 14.00 -14.85 -11.68
CA ASN A 107 15.38 -14.92 -12.12
C ASN A 107 16.09 -13.57 -12.17
N LEU A 108 15.53 -12.52 -11.54
CA LEU A 108 16.25 -11.25 -11.40
C LEU A 108 17.62 -11.50 -10.78
N PRO A 109 18.71 -10.98 -11.39
CA PRO A 109 20.01 -11.08 -10.78
C PRO A 109 20.00 -10.38 -9.43
N TYR A 110 20.60 -11.01 -8.43
CA TYR A 110 20.79 -10.37 -7.13
C TYR A 110 21.60 -9.08 -7.31
N GLY A 111 20.93 -7.95 -7.18
CA GLY A 111 21.53 -6.64 -7.40
C GLY A 111 22.18 -6.13 -6.13
N GLY A 112 23.48 -6.40 -5.96
CA GLY A 112 24.27 -5.77 -4.92
C GLY A 112 24.73 -6.68 -3.80
N ASP A 113 25.45 -6.12 -2.85
CA ASP A 113 25.95 -6.79 -1.67
C ASP A 113 24.79 -7.31 -0.82
N LEU A 114 24.48 -8.58 -0.94
CA LEU A 114 23.52 -9.25 -0.08
C LEU A 114 23.98 -9.12 1.38
N TYR A 115 23.17 -8.49 2.19
CA TYR A 115 23.36 -8.54 3.62
C TYR A 115 23.04 -9.95 4.09
N HIS A 116 24.08 -10.74 4.31
CA HIS A 116 23.97 -12.08 4.91
C HIS A 116 23.74 -11.97 6.41
N THR A 117 22.67 -11.32 6.83
CA THR A 117 22.28 -11.27 8.23
C THR A 117 21.06 -12.17 8.42
N GLU A 118 21.08 -12.97 9.48
CA GLU A 118 19.90 -13.78 9.84
C GLU A 118 18.69 -12.90 10.17
N HIS A 119 18.93 -11.74 10.82
CA HIS A 119 17.90 -10.81 11.26
C HIS A 119 17.93 -9.53 10.42
N VAL A 120 16.84 -9.25 9.73
CA VAL A 120 16.65 -8.02 8.96
C VAL A 120 16.19 -6.88 9.86
N VAL A 121 15.33 -7.17 10.82
CA VAL A 121 14.85 -6.24 11.84
C VAL A 121 14.93 -6.92 13.20
N ASP A 122 15.49 -6.22 14.17
CA ASP A 122 15.52 -6.67 15.54
C ASP A 122 15.25 -5.47 16.48
N LEU A 123 14.09 -5.52 17.14
CA LEU A 123 13.63 -4.52 18.09
C LEU A 123 13.59 -5.17 19.47
N ASN A 124 14.28 -4.56 20.44
CA ASN A 124 14.35 -5.05 21.80
C ASN A 124 13.79 -4.02 22.77
N LYS A 125 12.63 -4.33 23.38
CA LYS A 125 11.88 -3.50 24.34
C LYS A 125 11.71 -2.05 23.86
N VAL A 126 11.36 -1.88 22.59
CA VAL A 126 11.24 -0.56 21.98
C VAL A 126 9.99 0.14 22.47
N SER A 127 10.18 1.35 23.00
CA SER A 127 9.08 2.22 23.45
C SER A 127 9.18 3.57 22.78
N ILE A 128 8.07 4.03 22.18
CA ILE A 128 7.97 5.31 21.47
C ILE A 128 6.87 6.16 22.10
N ARG A 129 7.19 7.42 22.39
CA ARG A 129 6.28 8.39 22.98
C ARG A 129 6.26 9.69 22.21
N TYR A 130 5.07 10.28 22.06
CA TYR A 130 4.88 11.64 21.57
C TYR A 130 4.13 12.45 22.62
N GLY A 131 4.85 13.36 23.28
CA GLY A 131 4.36 14.05 24.47
C GLY A 131 4.03 13.05 25.58
N GLU A 132 2.82 13.10 26.11
CA GLU A 132 2.36 12.18 27.15
C GLU A 132 1.83 10.84 26.59
N ARG A 133 1.62 10.75 25.29
CA ARG A 133 1.03 9.55 24.67
C ARG A 133 2.11 8.53 24.32
N THR A 134 2.02 7.35 24.91
CA THR A 134 2.82 6.19 24.50
C THR A 134 2.16 5.51 23.29
N ILE A 135 2.90 5.37 22.20
CA ILE A 135 2.45 4.75 20.96
C ILE A 135 2.86 3.28 20.91
N LEU A 136 4.15 3.02 21.17
CA LEU A 136 4.68 1.67 21.31
C LEU A 136 5.23 1.52 22.72
N LYS A 137 5.00 0.38 23.35
CA LYS A 137 5.45 0.10 24.71
C LYS A 137 6.10 -1.28 24.77
N ASP A 138 7.37 -1.30 25.17
CA ASP A 138 8.18 -2.51 25.42
C ASP A 138 8.03 -3.56 24.31
N LEU A 139 8.08 -3.11 23.05
CA LEU A 139 7.90 -3.96 21.88
C LEU A 139 9.17 -4.74 21.58
N ASP A 140 9.07 -6.07 21.64
CA ASP A 140 10.05 -7.00 21.10
C ASP A 140 9.54 -7.54 19.77
N TRP A 141 10.36 -7.41 18.73
CA TRP A 141 10.00 -7.92 17.39
C TRP A 141 11.24 -8.20 16.57
N THR A 142 11.35 -9.43 16.08
CA THR A 142 12.44 -9.90 15.23
C THR A 142 11.87 -10.37 13.91
N VAL A 143 12.43 -9.88 12.79
CA VAL A 143 12.13 -10.30 11.44
C VAL A 143 13.37 -10.94 10.84
N LYS A 144 13.28 -12.22 10.48
CA LYS A 144 14.37 -12.95 9.85
C LYS A 144 14.37 -12.76 8.34
N CYS A 145 15.54 -12.95 7.74
CA CYS A 145 15.68 -12.95 6.29
C CYS A 145 14.73 -13.98 5.66
N GLY A 146 14.01 -13.56 4.62
CA GLY A 146 13.08 -14.43 3.91
C GLY A 146 11.69 -14.57 4.54
N GLU A 147 11.43 -14.03 5.73
CA GLU A 147 10.09 -14.03 6.32
C GLU A 147 9.16 -13.01 5.66
N LYS A 148 7.86 -13.32 5.64
CA LYS A 148 6.80 -12.47 5.11
C LYS A 148 5.78 -12.20 6.21
N TRP A 149 5.75 -10.97 6.67
CA TRP A 149 4.96 -10.53 7.81
C TRP A 149 3.72 -9.75 7.42
N ALA A 150 2.59 -10.11 8.01
CA ALA A 150 1.40 -9.27 8.04
C ALA A 150 1.41 -8.43 9.32
N LEU A 151 1.41 -7.11 9.19
CA LEU A 151 1.29 -6.19 10.31
C LEU A 151 -0.15 -5.65 10.36
N SER A 152 -0.86 -5.94 11.45
CA SER A 152 -2.26 -5.56 11.64
C SER A 152 -2.47 -4.85 12.98
N GLY A 153 -3.64 -4.26 13.14
CA GLY A 153 -4.02 -3.52 14.36
C GLY A 153 -4.99 -2.40 14.05
N GLU A 154 -5.66 -1.89 15.08
CA GLU A 154 -6.61 -0.78 14.96
C GLU A 154 -5.93 0.51 14.46
N ASN A 155 -6.75 1.43 13.94
CA ASN A 155 -6.24 2.76 13.59
C ASN A 155 -5.68 3.48 14.83
N GLY A 156 -4.46 4.00 14.69
CA GLY A 156 -3.74 4.65 15.80
C GLY A 156 -3.05 3.68 16.78
N SER A 157 -2.92 2.39 16.44
CA SER A 157 -2.16 1.39 17.22
C SER A 157 -0.64 1.50 17.06
N GLY A 158 -0.14 2.38 16.18
CA GLY A 158 1.29 2.60 16.01
C GLY A 158 1.93 1.90 14.80
N LYS A 159 1.13 1.32 13.87
CA LYS A 159 1.66 0.65 12.66
C LYS A 159 2.62 1.54 11.86
N SER A 160 2.19 2.75 11.50
CA SER A 160 3.04 3.70 10.75
C SER A 160 4.26 4.15 11.55
N THR A 161 4.14 4.26 12.88
CA THR A 161 5.29 4.54 13.76
C THR A 161 6.28 3.39 13.73
N LEU A 162 5.81 2.14 13.83
CA LEU A 162 6.68 0.96 13.73
C LEU A 162 7.37 0.90 12.37
N LEU A 163 6.65 1.12 11.27
CA LEU A 163 7.26 1.14 9.94
C LEU A 163 8.29 2.26 9.80
N SER A 164 8.06 3.44 10.38
CA SER A 164 9.02 4.55 10.35
C SER A 164 10.33 4.23 11.10
N LEU A 165 10.27 3.38 12.13
CA LEU A 165 11.47 2.86 12.81
C LEU A 165 12.26 1.93 11.90
N VAL A 166 11.57 1.01 11.23
CA VAL A 166 12.19 0.05 10.30
C VAL A 166 12.76 0.74 9.07
N CYS A 167 12.09 1.79 8.55
CA CYS A 167 12.61 2.61 7.45
C CYS A 167 13.74 3.58 7.86
N ALA A 168 14.14 3.58 9.14
CA ALA A 168 15.12 4.49 9.71
C ALA A 168 14.74 5.98 9.59
N ASP A 169 13.45 6.30 9.42
CA ASP A 169 12.91 7.67 9.30
C ASP A 169 12.55 8.30 10.63
N ASN A 170 12.38 7.50 11.69
CA ASN A 170 12.00 7.99 13.00
C ASN A 170 13.22 8.39 13.82
N PRO A 171 13.36 9.66 14.23
CA PRO A 171 14.52 10.12 14.99
C PRO A 171 14.63 9.47 16.38
N GLN A 172 13.54 8.99 16.98
CA GLN A 172 13.59 8.26 18.25
C GLN A 172 14.25 6.89 18.12
N SER A 173 14.48 6.40 16.90
CA SER A 173 15.21 5.13 16.67
C SER A 173 16.62 5.12 17.27
N TYR A 174 17.27 6.28 17.38
CA TYR A 174 18.60 6.39 17.98
C TYR A 174 18.63 6.21 19.49
N ALA A 175 17.50 6.40 20.17
CA ALA A 175 17.36 6.21 21.62
C ALA A 175 16.87 4.81 21.99
N CYS A 176 16.56 3.97 21.01
CA CYS A 176 16.01 2.64 21.18
C CYS A 176 17.03 1.55 20.83
N ASP A 177 16.83 0.36 21.36
CA ASP A 177 17.64 -0.80 20.98
C ASP A 177 17.06 -1.44 19.72
N ILE A 178 17.54 -0.95 18.58
CA ILE A 178 17.11 -1.31 17.24
C ILE A 178 18.32 -1.72 16.42
N THR A 179 18.25 -2.89 15.82
CA THR A 179 19.22 -3.38 14.84
C THR A 179 18.50 -3.60 13.51
N LEU A 180 19.02 -3.02 12.43
CA LEU A 180 18.50 -3.17 11.07
C LEU A 180 19.61 -3.73 10.18
N PHE A 181 19.33 -4.81 9.48
CA PHE A 181 20.30 -5.52 8.64
C PHE A 181 21.62 -5.81 9.38
N GLY A 182 21.52 -6.24 10.64
CA GLY A 182 22.67 -6.55 11.49
C GLY A 182 23.46 -5.35 12.01
N ARG A 183 23.01 -4.12 11.73
CA ARG A 183 23.67 -2.87 12.22
C ARG A 183 22.80 -2.19 13.27
N LYS A 184 23.38 -1.97 14.45
CA LYS A 184 22.71 -1.26 15.54
C LYS A 184 22.54 0.22 15.16
N ARG A 185 21.34 0.77 15.44
CA ARG A 185 21.06 2.19 15.23
C ARG A 185 21.92 3.06 16.13
N GLY A 186 22.53 4.10 15.55
CA GLY A 186 23.44 5.00 16.27
C GLY A 186 24.89 4.50 16.37
N SER A 187 25.28 3.45 15.64
CA SER A 187 26.67 2.97 15.60
C SER A 187 27.54 3.66 14.54
N GLY A 188 27.04 4.75 13.93
CA GLY A 188 27.74 5.50 12.88
C GLY A 188 27.28 5.14 11.46
N GLU A 189 26.26 4.31 11.31
CA GLU A 189 25.67 3.95 10.03
C GLU A 189 24.94 5.12 9.38
N SER A 190 25.01 5.21 8.06
CA SER A 190 24.22 6.17 7.29
C SER A 190 22.79 5.65 7.09
N ILE A 191 21.80 6.55 7.18
CA ILE A 191 20.40 6.23 6.82
C ILE A 191 20.31 5.67 5.40
N TRP A 192 21.11 6.16 4.48
CA TRP A 192 21.15 5.74 3.09
C TRP A 192 21.66 4.31 2.92
N GLU A 193 22.58 3.86 3.79
CA GLU A 193 23.05 2.47 3.80
C GLU A 193 21.94 1.50 4.18
N ILE A 194 21.01 1.91 5.05
CA ILE A 194 19.83 1.11 5.41
C ILE A 194 18.79 1.18 4.31
N LYS A 195 18.45 2.38 3.83
CA LYS A 195 17.40 2.59 2.84
C LYS A 195 17.66 1.90 1.50
N LYS A 196 18.93 1.75 1.10
CA LYS A 196 19.25 1.03 -0.15
C LYS A 196 18.70 -0.41 -0.18
N HIS A 197 18.51 -1.04 0.98
CA HIS A 197 17.97 -2.40 1.11
C HIS A 197 16.43 -2.46 1.19
N ILE A 198 15.76 -1.31 1.35
CA ILE A 198 14.33 -1.25 1.63
C ILE A 198 13.57 -0.67 0.44
N GLY A 199 12.60 -1.41 -0.10
CA GLY A 199 11.56 -0.86 -0.96
C GLY A 199 10.35 -0.46 -0.10
N TYR A 200 9.89 0.79 -0.22
CA TYR A 200 8.82 1.30 0.63
C TYR A 200 7.71 1.99 -0.17
N VAL A 201 6.48 1.63 0.14
CA VAL A 201 5.26 2.30 -0.36
C VAL A 201 4.29 2.51 0.80
N SER A 202 3.75 3.73 0.91
CA SER A 202 2.69 4.05 1.87
C SER A 202 1.72 5.09 1.31
N PRO A 203 0.52 5.23 1.91
CA PRO A 203 -0.41 6.31 1.59
C PRO A 203 0.16 7.70 1.89
N GLU A 204 0.94 7.84 2.96
CA GLU A 204 1.62 9.10 3.32
C GLU A 204 2.61 9.51 2.26
N MET A 205 3.46 8.58 1.81
CA MET A 205 4.41 8.81 0.73
C MET A 205 3.71 9.23 -0.55
N HIS A 206 2.60 8.60 -0.90
CA HIS A 206 1.81 8.97 -2.09
C HIS A 206 1.31 10.42 -2.00
N ARG A 207 0.74 10.82 -0.86
CA ARG A 207 0.27 12.20 -0.65
C ARG A 207 1.40 13.24 -0.64
N ALA A 208 2.57 12.86 -0.14
CA ALA A 208 3.74 13.75 -0.05
C ALA A 208 4.52 13.85 -1.36
N TYR A 209 4.28 12.95 -2.32
CA TYR A 209 5.05 12.92 -3.58
C TYR A 209 4.48 13.89 -4.60
N LEU A 210 4.82 15.19 -4.44
CA LEU A 210 4.32 16.30 -5.26
C LEU A 210 5.38 16.78 -6.28
N LYS A 211 6.06 15.84 -6.95
CA LYS A 211 7.08 16.17 -7.95
C LYS A 211 6.49 16.20 -9.36
N ASN A 212 6.75 17.31 -10.05
CA ASN A 212 6.35 17.53 -11.44
C ASN A 212 7.39 16.92 -12.40
N LEU A 213 7.46 15.60 -12.44
CA LEU A 213 8.42 14.82 -13.23
C LEU A 213 7.69 13.74 -14.04
N PRO A 214 8.29 13.27 -15.16
CA PRO A 214 7.80 12.11 -15.88
C PRO A 214 7.72 10.87 -14.97
N ALA A 215 6.76 9.99 -15.23
CA ALA A 215 6.57 8.78 -14.43
C ALA A 215 7.82 7.91 -14.36
N ILE A 216 8.58 7.80 -15.47
CA ILE A 216 9.84 7.04 -15.51
C ILE A 216 10.88 7.61 -14.54
N ASP A 217 10.97 8.93 -14.38
CA ASP A 217 11.92 9.58 -13.48
C ASP A 217 11.53 9.36 -12.00
N ILE A 218 10.22 9.25 -11.74
CA ILE A 218 9.73 8.87 -10.41
C ILE A 218 10.17 7.44 -10.09
N VAL A 219 10.02 6.49 -11.01
CA VAL A 219 10.49 5.11 -10.83
C VAL A 219 12.00 5.09 -10.61
N ALA A 220 12.75 5.80 -11.44
CA ALA A 220 14.21 5.87 -11.37
C ALA A 220 14.72 6.48 -10.05
N SER A 221 13.95 7.40 -9.43
CA SER A 221 14.30 7.96 -8.12
C SER A 221 14.36 6.91 -7.01
N GLY A 222 13.69 5.76 -7.21
CA GLY A 222 13.73 4.61 -6.30
C GLY A 222 15.10 3.94 -6.19
N LEU A 223 15.94 4.06 -7.22
CA LEU A 223 17.31 3.54 -7.20
C LEU A 223 18.20 4.21 -6.12
N HIS A 224 17.82 5.42 -5.72
CA HIS A 224 18.58 6.22 -4.75
C HIS A 224 17.75 6.68 -3.55
N ASP A 225 16.52 6.18 -3.41
CA ASP A 225 15.54 6.56 -2.36
C ASP A 225 15.27 8.06 -2.23
N SER A 226 15.52 8.82 -3.28
CA SER A 226 15.30 10.26 -3.28
C SER A 226 13.85 10.62 -3.65
N VAL A 227 13.37 11.76 -3.13
CA VAL A 227 12.11 12.36 -3.56
C VAL A 227 12.40 13.27 -4.76
N GLY A 228 12.31 12.70 -5.96
CA GLY A 228 12.74 13.29 -7.23
C GLY A 228 14.07 12.73 -7.73
N LEU A 229 14.35 12.95 -9.02
CA LEU A 229 15.55 12.42 -9.68
C LEU A 229 16.66 13.45 -9.64
N TYR A 230 17.70 13.22 -8.83
CA TYR A 230 18.86 14.11 -8.69
C TYR A 230 20.14 13.56 -9.36
N LYS A 231 20.14 12.28 -9.69
CA LYS A 231 21.24 11.60 -10.37
C LYS A 231 20.70 10.89 -11.59
N ARG A 232 21.30 11.17 -12.76
CA ARG A 232 20.89 10.51 -14.01
C ARG A 232 21.21 9.02 -13.95
N PRO A 233 20.22 8.13 -14.14
CA PRO A 233 20.44 6.69 -14.15
C PRO A 233 21.31 6.27 -15.35
N ARG A 234 22.03 5.17 -15.20
CA ARG A 234 22.74 4.52 -16.29
C ARG A 234 21.73 3.85 -17.23
N PRO A 235 22.10 3.58 -18.50
CA PRO A 235 21.19 2.93 -19.46
C PRO A 235 20.58 1.63 -18.95
N GLU A 236 21.35 0.77 -18.28
CA GLU A 236 20.87 -0.51 -17.71
C GLU A 236 19.83 -0.26 -16.59
N GLN A 237 20.04 0.79 -15.81
CA GLN A 237 19.10 1.19 -14.75
C GLN A 237 17.79 1.74 -15.33
N MET A 238 17.88 2.49 -16.43
CA MET A 238 16.67 2.96 -17.15
C MET A 238 15.90 1.78 -17.75
N ALA A 239 16.59 0.82 -18.34
CA ALA A 239 15.95 -0.40 -18.85
C ALA A 239 15.24 -1.19 -17.74
N ALA A 240 15.81 -1.23 -16.54
CA ALA A 240 15.14 -1.84 -15.38
C ALA A 240 13.89 -1.05 -14.97
N CYS A 241 13.94 0.30 -15.01
CA CYS A 241 12.77 1.14 -14.72
C CYS A 241 11.63 0.90 -15.74
N GLU A 242 11.95 0.88 -17.04
CA GLU A 242 10.97 0.60 -18.10
C GLU A 242 10.37 -0.79 -17.95
N TRP A 243 11.19 -1.77 -17.60
CA TRP A 243 10.73 -3.13 -17.37
C TRP A 243 9.77 -3.24 -16.18
N TRP A 244 10.07 -2.60 -15.05
CA TRP A 244 9.15 -2.59 -13.92
C TRP A 244 7.84 -1.84 -14.24
N MET A 245 7.92 -0.77 -15.04
CA MET A 245 6.70 -0.11 -15.53
C MET A 245 5.86 -1.04 -16.42
N ASP A 246 6.50 -1.89 -17.25
CA ASP A 246 5.80 -2.89 -18.05
C ASP A 246 5.19 -4.00 -17.18
N ILE A 247 5.88 -4.45 -16.14
CA ILE A 247 5.34 -5.42 -15.16
C ILE A 247 4.04 -4.91 -14.55
N PHE A 248 3.99 -3.65 -14.14
CA PHE A 248 2.81 -3.03 -13.56
C PHE A 248 1.80 -2.49 -14.59
N GLY A 249 1.99 -2.77 -15.88
CA GLY A 249 1.07 -2.39 -16.96
C GLY A 249 0.99 -0.89 -17.25
N ILE A 250 2.00 -0.12 -16.88
CA ILE A 250 2.07 1.35 -17.02
C ILE A 250 3.18 1.85 -17.94
N ALA A 251 3.73 0.99 -18.81
CA ALA A 251 4.81 1.36 -19.74
C ALA A 251 4.43 2.53 -20.66
N ASN A 252 3.16 2.62 -21.07
CA ASN A 252 2.62 3.69 -21.90
C ASN A 252 2.54 5.05 -21.18
N LEU A 253 2.75 5.08 -19.86
CA LEU A 253 2.70 6.31 -19.06
C LEU A 253 4.08 6.89 -18.77
N LYS A 254 5.16 6.28 -19.26
CA LYS A 254 6.55 6.62 -18.89
C LYS A 254 6.90 8.09 -19.03
N ASP A 255 6.45 8.73 -20.11
CA ASP A 255 6.76 10.13 -20.41
C ASP A 255 5.69 11.11 -19.89
N ARG A 256 4.60 10.58 -19.29
CA ARG A 256 3.54 11.43 -18.73
C ARG A 256 3.95 11.98 -17.38
N ASN A 257 3.55 13.22 -17.14
CA ASN A 257 3.78 13.88 -15.87
C ASN A 257 3.03 13.14 -14.73
N PHE A 258 3.73 12.82 -13.65
CA PHE A 258 3.19 12.09 -12.50
C PHE A 258 1.95 12.75 -11.89
N LEU A 259 1.95 14.09 -11.77
CA LEU A 259 0.82 14.83 -11.19
C LEU A 259 -0.43 14.85 -12.08
N GLN A 260 -0.29 14.49 -13.36
CA GLN A 260 -1.42 14.38 -14.31
C GLN A 260 -2.01 12.99 -14.39
N LEU A 261 -1.37 12.02 -13.72
CA LEU A 261 -1.85 10.65 -13.64
C LEU A 261 -3.02 10.54 -12.65
N SER A 262 -3.90 9.58 -12.87
CA SER A 262 -4.92 9.22 -11.88
C SER A 262 -4.27 8.68 -10.59
N SER A 263 -5.00 8.72 -9.49
CA SER A 263 -4.51 8.21 -8.20
C SER A 263 -4.05 6.74 -8.27
N GLY A 264 -4.78 5.90 -9.03
CA GLY A 264 -4.39 4.51 -9.26
C GLY A 264 -3.10 4.38 -10.07
N GLU A 265 -2.98 5.13 -11.17
CA GLU A 265 -1.75 5.15 -11.99
C GLU A 265 -0.54 5.66 -11.18
N GLN A 266 -0.72 6.71 -10.37
CA GLN A 266 0.33 7.20 -9.46
C GLN A 266 0.76 6.11 -8.46
N ARG A 267 -0.20 5.35 -7.93
CA ARG A 267 0.10 4.24 -7.01
C ARG A 267 0.94 3.16 -7.69
N LEU A 268 0.61 2.78 -8.94
CA LEU A 268 1.38 1.80 -9.71
C LEU A 268 2.81 2.30 -10.00
N VAL A 269 2.98 3.59 -10.30
CA VAL A 269 4.30 4.21 -10.46
C VAL A 269 5.12 4.13 -9.17
N LEU A 270 4.52 4.40 -8.01
CA LEU A 270 5.20 4.31 -6.72
C LEU A 270 5.52 2.86 -6.31
N LEU A 271 4.68 1.90 -6.71
CA LEU A 271 4.99 0.49 -6.57
C LEU A 271 6.21 0.13 -7.43
N ALA A 272 6.21 0.47 -8.73
CA ALA A 272 7.37 0.24 -9.59
C ALA A 272 8.65 0.86 -9.02
N ARG A 273 8.55 2.07 -8.44
CA ARG A 273 9.64 2.74 -7.74
C ARG A 273 10.18 1.93 -6.55
N ALA A 274 9.33 1.27 -5.78
CA ALA A 274 9.75 0.47 -4.63
C ALA A 274 10.47 -0.83 -5.06
N PHE A 275 10.08 -1.40 -6.21
CA PHE A 275 10.65 -2.65 -6.72
C PHE A 275 11.92 -2.47 -7.55
N VAL A 276 12.15 -1.27 -8.14
CA VAL A 276 13.19 -1.06 -9.18
C VAL A 276 14.61 -1.40 -8.75
N LYS A 277 14.91 -1.26 -7.46
CA LYS A 277 16.25 -1.58 -6.90
C LYS A 277 16.38 -3.02 -6.41
N ASP A 278 15.36 -3.85 -6.63
CA ASP A 278 15.30 -5.24 -6.16
C ASP A 278 15.57 -5.39 -4.64
N PRO A 279 14.77 -4.71 -3.78
CA PRO A 279 15.07 -4.59 -2.35
C PRO A 279 15.12 -5.94 -1.64
N GLU A 280 15.90 -6.04 -0.57
CA GLU A 280 15.93 -7.19 0.33
C GLU A 280 14.73 -7.22 1.26
N LEU A 281 14.29 -6.03 1.72
CA LEU A 281 13.08 -5.83 2.52
C LEU A 281 12.08 -4.98 1.75
N LEU A 282 10.91 -5.54 1.46
CA LEU A 282 9.80 -4.82 0.86
C LEU A 282 8.77 -4.47 1.93
N ILE A 283 8.55 -3.18 2.13
CA ILE A 283 7.55 -2.66 3.07
C ILE A 283 6.39 -2.06 2.29
N LEU A 284 5.22 -2.63 2.44
CA LEU A 284 4.01 -2.28 1.72
C LEU A 284 2.92 -1.88 2.71
N ASP A 285 2.64 -0.59 2.81
CA ASP A 285 1.55 -0.07 3.62
C ASP A 285 0.35 0.25 2.72
N GLU A 286 -0.69 -0.58 2.84
CA GLU A 286 -1.90 -0.54 2.01
C GLU A 286 -1.62 -0.46 0.49
N PRO A 287 -0.82 -1.37 -0.08
CA PRO A 287 -0.35 -1.25 -1.47
C PRO A 287 -1.48 -1.29 -2.50
N LEU A 288 -2.59 -1.96 -2.20
CA LEU A 288 -3.72 -2.16 -3.12
C LEU A 288 -4.79 -1.07 -3.02
N HIS A 289 -4.59 -0.11 -2.11
CA HIS A 289 -5.50 0.98 -1.88
C HIS A 289 -5.67 1.87 -3.13
N GLY A 290 -6.93 2.14 -3.51
CA GLY A 290 -7.24 3.03 -4.64
C GLY A 290 -7.01 2.41 -6.03
N LEU A 291 -6.68 1.14 -6.11
CA LEU A 291 -6.58 0.39 -7.36
C LEU A 291 -7.92 -0.25 -7.73
N ASP A 292 -8.23 -0.31 -9.02
CA ASP A 292 -9.30 -1.12 -9.54
C ASP A 292 -9.01 -2.63 -9.41
N LEU A 293 -9.99 -3.46 -9.69
CA LEU A 293 -9.90 -4.91 -9.47
C LEU A 293 -8.79 -5.59 -10.28
N TYR A 294 -8.58 -5.15 -11.53
CA TYR A 294 -7.54 -5.73 -12.39
C TYR A 294 -6.14 -5.38 -11.87
N ASN A 295 -5.92 -4.11 -11.57
CA ASN A 295 -4.65 -3.64 -11.04
C ASN A 295 -4.36 -4.21 -9.63
N ARG A 296 -5.38 -4.41 -8.77
CA ARG A 296 -5.22 -5.11 -7.49
C ARG A 296 -4.73 -6.54 -7.70
N ARG A 297 -5.36 -7.27 -8.62
CA ARG A 297 -4.95 -8.64 -8.90
C ARG A 297 -3.54 -8.71 -9.46
N LEU A 298 -3.21 -7.84 -10.42
CA LEU A 298 -1.86 -7.76 -10.98
C LEU A 298 -0.82 -7.47 -9.91
N VAL A 299 -1.05 -6.45 -9.07
CA VAL A 299 -0.11 -6.08 -7.99
C VAL A 299 0.04 -7.23 -7.00
N LYS A 300 -1.05 -7.92 -6.64
CA LYS A 300 -0.99 -9.09 -5.77
C LYS A 300 -0.13 -10.20 -6.37
N ASP A 301 -0.34 -10.53 -7.66
CA ASP A 301 0.45 -11.54 -8.37
C ASP A 301 1.95 -11.17 -8.41
N VAL A 302 2.26 -9.87 -8.63
CA VAL A 302 3.65 -9.37 -8.63
C VAL A 302 4.27 -9.52 -7.24
N ILE A 303 3.56 -9.13 -6.18
CA ILE A 303 4.04 -9.25 -4.79
C ILE A 303 4.28 -10.72 -4.45
N GLU A 304 3.33 -11.61 -4.74
CA GLU A 304 3.46 -13.05 -4.49
C GLU A 304 4.65 -13.65 -5.23
N THR A 305 4.82 -13.30 -6.51
CA THR A 305 5.95 -13.78 -7.31
C THR A 305 7.28 -13.28 -6.76
N PHE A 306 7.37 -12.00 -6.41
CA PHE A 306 8.58 -11.42 -5.81
C PHE A 306 8.93 -12.12 -4.50
N CYS A 307 7.95 -12.37 -3.64
CA CYS A 307 8.14 -13.00 -2.34
C CYS A 307 8.41 -14.51 -2.39
N ARG A 308 8.22 -15.18 -3.53
CA ARG A 308 8.66 -16.57 -3.73
C ARG A 308 10.18 -16.71 -3.77
N ARG A 309 10.90 -15.62 -4.00
CA ARG A 309 12.35 -15.58 -3.86
C ARG A 309 12.70 -15.67 -2.36
N LYS A 310 13.55 -16.65 -2.01
CA LYS A 310 13.86 -17.01 -0.62
C LYS A 310 14.60 -15.91 0.15
N ASP A 311 15.36 -15.09 -0.57
CA ASP A 311 16.15 -13.96 -0.05
C ASP A 311 15.32 -12.70 0.23
N LYS A 312 14.06 -12.67 -0.21
CA LYS A 312 13.21 -11.49 -0.07
C LYS A 312 12.39 -11.54 1.20
N THR A 313 12.49 -10.50 1.99
CA THR A 313 11.69 -10.28 3.20
C THR A 313 10.60 -9.27 2.89
N MET A 314 9.43 -9.42 3.53
CA MET A 314 8.31 -8.51 3.32
C MET A 314 7.59 -8.20 4.63
N ILE A 315 7.18 -6.94 4.77
CA ILE A 315 6.23 -6.48 5.79
C ILE A 315 5.07 -5.81 5.06
N MET A 316 3.88 -6.34 5.20
CA MET A 316 2.68 -5.79 4.56
C MET A 316 1.66 -5.39 5.60
N VAL A 317 1.13 -4.18 5.46
CA VAL A 317 -0.01 -3.66 6.22
C VAL A 317 -1.22 -3.61 5.31
N THR A 318 -2.31 -4.21 5.73
CA THR A 318 -3.63 -4.06 5.09
C THR A 318 -4.73 -4.23 6.12
N HIS A 319 -5.87 -3.59 5.88
CA HIS A 319 -7.10 -3.74 6.66
C HIS A 319 -8.00 -4.86 6.13
N TYR A 320 -7.62 -5.51 5.02
CA TYR A 320 -8.40 -6.54 4.34
C TYR A 320 -7.62 -7.85 4.34
N GLN A 321 -8.15 -8.88 5.01
CA GLN A 321 -7.49 -10.19 5.05
C GLN A 321 -7.37 -10.84 3.66
N GLU A 322 -8.35 -10.62 2.79
CA GLU A 322 -8.35 -11.12 1.42
C GLU A 322 -7.28 -10.49 0.51
N GLU A 323 -6.72 -9.35 0.93
CA GLU A 323 -5.61 -8.70 0.23
C GLU A 323 -4.25 -9.30 0.56
N LEU A 324 -4.15 -10.01 1.68
CA LEU A 324 -2.91 -10.64 2.07
C LEU A 324 -2.48 -11.69 1.04
N PRO A 325 -1.21 -11.66 0.59
CA PRO A 325 -0.67 -12.69 -0.29
C PRO A 325 -0.60 -14.05 0.43
N ALA A 326 -0.71 -15.13 -0.34
CA ALA A 326 -0.60 -16.48 0.20
C ALA A 326 0.79 -16.80 0.81
N CYS A 327 1.81 -16.01 0.46
CA CYS A 327 3.18 -16.17 0.96
C CYS A 327 3.40 -15.67 2.40
N ILE A 328 2.41 -15.06 3.06
CA ILE A 328 2.55 -14.60 4.45
C ILE A 328 2.87 -15.77 5.37
N THR A 329 3.98 -15.67 6.12
CA THR A 329 4.45 -16.69 7.06
C THR A 329 4.16 -16.34 8.52
N ASN A 330 4.14 -15.05 8.83
CA ASN A 330 4.08 -14.52 10.20
C ASN A 330 3.10 -13.35 10.30
N SER A 331 2.60 -13.08 11.49
CA SER A 331 1.75 -11.93 11.75
C SER A 331 2.10 -11.23 13.06
N LEU A 332 2.02 -9.90 13.06
CA LEU A 332 2.12 -9.08 14.25
C LEU A 332 0.85 -8.23 14.38
N PHE A 333 0.19 -8.34 15.53
CA PHE A 333 -0.98 -7.52 15.85
C PHE A 333 -0.62 -6.47 16.89
N LEU A 334 -0.72 -5.19 16.51
CA LEU A 334 -0.50 -4.07 17.42
C LEU A 334 -1.81 -3.66 18.10
N LYS A 335 -1.82 -3.71 19.42
CA LYS A 335 -2.91 -3.18 20.25
C LYS A 335 -2.71 -1.68 20.48
N ARG A 336 -3.79 -0.96 20.57
CA ARG A 336 -3.75 0.44 20.97
C ARG A 336 -3.46 0.54 22.47
N ASN A 337 -2.44 1.32 22.85
CA ASN A 337 -2.12 1.66 24.24
C ASN A 337 -2.99 2.82 24.74
#